data_cd9ca3fc4b733a54612e4d6c42f74493
#
_entry.id   cd9ca3fc4b733a54612e4d6c42f74493
#
_cell.length_a   1.000
_cell.length_b   1.000
_cell.length_c   1.000
_cell.angle_alpha   90.00
_cell.angle_beta   90.00
_cell.angle_gamma   90.00
#
_symmetry.space_group_name_H-M   'P 1'
#
loop_
_entity.id
_entity.type
_entity.pdbx_description
1 polymer ?
#
loop_
_entity_poly.entity_id
_entity_poly.type
_entity_poly.pdbx_seq_one_letter_code
_entity_poly.pdbx_strand_id
1 'polypeptide(L)'
;MKKLLNTLYLTQEDFYLTRERDNIVIKQNGVAVHRFPYRIIDGIVCFSYLGASPSLIELCAEHQINLSFHTPQGRFCGRFVGSTNGNVLLRRQQYRLADDALSLEFAKRFILSKISNSRKYLLRFRRDHKDRVDGNLFEEVNTELTWAVEMVQTALDKETLLGIEGQAANHYFRLFNEMVLADKETFQFNGRSRRPPLDCVNALLSFGYSLLTYECQSALEAVGLDSYVGFFHTDRPGRASLALDLVEEFRSFIVDRFVFSLINRGQLTKQHFDIKENGSVLLTEKGRAVFIEAWQKRKHTEVEHPFTQEKVKLMLLPYVQAQLLAKAIRGELDSYPPFMI
;
A
#
# COMPACT_ATOMS: atom_id res chain seq x y z
N MET A 1 0.98 20.81 11.15
CA MET A 1 0.83 19.65 10.22
C MET A 1 2.16 19.36 9.56
N LYS A 2 2.72 18.15 9.72
CA LYS A 2 4.00 17.77 9.11
C LYS A 2 3.78 17.61 7.61
N LYS A 3 4.56 18.28 6.75
CA LYS A 3 4.50 18.09 5.30
C LYS A 3 5.21 16.77 4.95
N LEU A 4 4.51 15.66 4.89
CA LEU A 4 5.04 14.34 4.51
C LEU A 4 4.95 14.12 2.99
N LEU A 5 5.65 14.91 2.18
CA LEU A 5 5.38 14.95 0.75
C LEU A 5 6.52 14.57 -0.17
N ASN A 6 7.73 14.38 0.34
CA ASN A 6 8.90 14.22 -0.52
C ASN A 6 9.61 12.89 -0.26
N THR A 7 9.17 11.84 -0.95
CA THR A 7 9.88 10.56 -0.99
C THR A 7 10.73 10.50 -2.26
N LEU A 8 12.02 10.24 -2.10
CA LEU A 8 12.93 9.94 -3.21
C LEU A 8 12.82 8.45 -3.57
N TYR A 9 12.57 8.17 -4.84
CA TYR A 9 12.61 6.81 -5.38
C TYR A 9 13.82 6.70 -6.30
N LEU A 10 14.77 5.83 -5.93
CA LEU A 10 15.98 5.58 -6.71
C LEU A 10 15.80 4.27 -7.47
N THR A 11 15.47 4.38 -8.75
CA THR A 11 15.12 3.22 -9.60
C THR A 11 16.30 2.63 -10.34
N GLN A 12 17.42 3.33 -10.43
CA GLN A 12 18.63 2.85 -11.12
C GLN A 12 19.48 2.01 -10.17
N GLU A 13 20.00 0.89 -10.68
CA GLU A 13 20.70 -0.12 -9.88
C GLU A 13 22.10 0.31 -9.45
N ASP A 14 22.70 1.27 -10.15
CA ASP A 14 24.04 1.81 -9.92
C ASP A 14 24.08 3.11 -9.07
N PHE A 15 22.96 3.47 -8.45
CA PHE A 15 22.90 4.59 -7.54
C PHE A 15 23.42 4.22 -6.14
N TYR A 16 24.33 5.05 -5.62
CA TYR A 16 24.81 5.03 -4.26
C TYR A 16 24.40 6.30 -3.52
N LEU A 17 23.92 6.15 -2.30
CA LEU A 17 23.44 7.25 -1.47
C LEU A 17 24.50 7.68 -0.46
N THR A 18 24.73 8.99 -0.32
CA THR A 18 25.64 9.55 0.68
C THR A 18 25.14 10.88 1.20
N ARG A 19 25.77 11.35 2.30
CA ARG A 19 25.56 12.67 2.89
C ARG A 19 26.72 13.58 2.52
N GLU A 20 26.40 14.81 2.12
CA GLU A 20 27.37 15.91 2.04
C GLU A 20 26.79 17.14 2.75
N ARG A 21 27.26 17.43 3.97
CA ARG A 21 26.70 18.48 4.85
C ARG A 21 25.19 18.26 5.09
N ASP A 22 24.34 19.21 4.66
CA ASP A 22 22.89 19.21 4.80
C ASP A 22 22.16 18.61 3.57
N ASN A 23 22.89 17.88 2.72
CA ASN A 23 22.31 17.32 1.49
C ASN A 23 22.42 15.78 1.48
N ILE A 24 21.37 15.17 1.00
CA ILE A 24 21.34 13.80 0.50
C ILE A 24 21.90 13.87 -0.92
N VAL A 25 22.96 13.12 -1.19
CA VAL A 25 23.64 13.09 -2.48
C VAL A 25 23.52 11.73 -3.12
N ILE A 26 23.06 11.70 -4.36
CA ILE A 26 23.00 10.50 -5.17
C ILE A 26 24.24 10.49 -6.06
N LYS A 27 25.02 9.40 -5.96
CA LYS A 27 26.20 9.17 -6.79
C LYS A 27 25.93 8.03 -7.77
N GLN A 28 26.41 8.22 -9.00
CA GLN A 28 26.46 7.21 -10.05
C GLN A 28 27.90 7.05 -10.50
N ASN A 29 28.44 5.84 -10.44
CA ASN A 29 29.86 5.59 -10.76
C ASN A 29 30.84 6.50 -9.99
N GLY A 30 30.54 6.80 -8.73
CA GLY A 30 31.35 7.67 -7.88
C GLY A 30 31.16 9.17 -8.07
N VAL A 31 30.43 9.60 -9.12
CA VAL A 31 30.16 11.00 -9.42
C VAL A 31 28.80 11.42 -8.86
N ALA A 32 28.72 12.59 -8.22
CA ALA A 32 27.46 13.13 -7.71
C ALA A 32 26.58 13.60 -8.88
N VAL A 33 25.41 12.95 -9.04
CA VAL A 33 24.45 13.28 -10.11
C VAL A 33 23.29 14.12 -9.61
N HIS A 34 22.89 13.96 -8.34
CA HIS A 34 21.80 14.74 -7.73
C HIS A 34 22.13 15.10 -6.29
N ARG A 35 21.60 16.27 -5.84
CA ARG A 35 21.68 16.76 -4.46
C ARG A 35 20.35 17.29 -4.01
N PHE A 36 19.89 16.86 -2.83
CA PHE A 36 18.63 17.29 -2.23
C PHE A 36 18.86 17.71 -0.77
N PRO A 37 18.38 18.88 -0.33
CA PRO A 37 18.39 19.22 1.09
C PRO A 37 17.58 18.19 1.90
N TYR A 38 18.15 17.60 2.96
CA TYR A 38 17.46 16.57 3.74
C TYR A 38 16.14 17.06 4.33
N ARG A 39 16.03 18.36 4.64
CA ARG A 39 14.86 18.98 5.28
C ARG A 39 13.58 18.92 4.45
N ILE A 40 13.68 18.67 3.16
CA ILE A 40 12.54 18.53 2.26
C ILE A 40 12.20 17.07 1.97
N ILE A 41 13.01 16.11 2.48
CA ILE A 41 12.87 14.68 2.23
C ILE A 41 12.32 13.99 3.48
N ASP A 42 11.23 13.25 3.30
CA ASP A 42 10.58 12.49 4.38
C ASP A 42 10.79 10.97 4.23
N GLY A 43 11.21 10.53 3.04
CA GLY A 43 11.47 9.11 2.79
C GLY A 43 12.38 8.88 1.60
N ILE A 44 13.08 7.76 1.62
CA ILE A 44 13.94 7.27 0.54
C ILE A 44 13.62 5.81 0.30
N VAL A 45 13.26 5.47 -0.93
CA VAL A 45 13.04 4.11 -1.40
C VAL A 45 14.12 3.79 -2.43
N CYS A 46 15.05 2.91 -2.08
CA CYS A 46 16.21 2.59 -2.88
C CYS A 46 16.07 1.21 -3.51
N PHE A 47 16.12 1.13 -4.84
CA PHE A 47 16.12 -0.12 -5.62
C PHE A 47 17.51 -0.53 -6.08
N SER A 48 18.56 0.12 -5.54
CA SER A 48 19.96 -0.19 -5.82
C SER A 48 20.56 -1.14 -4.78
N TYR A 49 21.45 -2.03 -5.21
CA TYR A 49 22.25 -2.86 -4.32
C TYR A 49 23.49 -2.15 -3.75
N LEU A 50 23.84 -0.97 -4.25
CA LEU A 50 25.03 -0.23 -3.75
C LEU A 50 24.79 0.37 -2.36
N GLY A 51 23.52 0.59 -1.97
CA GLY A 51 23.16 0.98 -0.63
C GLY A 51 23.39 2.45 -0.31
N ALA A 52 23.71 2.74 0.97
CA ALA A 52 23.89 4.07 1.50
C ALA A 52 25.08 4.16 2.46
N SER A 53 25.69 5.34 2.56
CA SER A 53 26.78 5.58 3.50
C SER A 53 26.26 5.59 4.96
N PRO A 54 27.10 5.17 5.94
CA PRO A 54 26.74 5.26 7.38
C PRO A 54 26.34 6.68 7.80
N SER A 55 27.00 7.71 7.29
CA SER A 55 26.67 9.11 7.60
C SER A 55 25.30 9.55 7.09
N LEU A 56 24.83 8.98 5.97
CA LEU A 56 23.46 9.21 5.53
C LEU A 56 22.44 8.43 6.35
N ILE A 57 22.76 7.20 6.75
CA ILE A 57 21.91 6.38 7.60
C ILE A 57 21.72 7.10 8.95
N GLU A 58 22.78 7.65 9.53
CA GLU A 58 22.73 8.46 10.76
C GLU A 58 21.83 9.69 10.58
N LEU A 59 22.00 10.46 9.51
CA LEU A 59 21.15 11.60 9.18
C LEU A 59 19.68 11.20 9.08
N CYS A 60 19.38 10.08 8.43
CA CYS A 60 18.02 9.57 8.30
C CYS A 60 17.43 9.19 9.68
N ALA A 61 18.24 8.60 10.55
CA ALA A 61 17.84 8.27 11.92
C ALA A 61 17.52 9.51 12.75
N GLU A 62 18.40 10.50 12.77
CA GLU A 62 18.25 11.74 13.53
C GLU A 62 17.02 12.55 13.13
N HIS A 63 16.72 12.58 11.83
CA HIS A 63 15.63 13.38 11.27
C HIS A 63 14.38 12.58 10.94
N GLN A 64 14.32 11.29 11.34
CA GLN A 64 13.18 10.40 11.09
C GLN A 64 12.82 10.28 9.60
N ILE A 65 13.82 10.32 8.71
CA ILE A 65 13.66 10.06 7.28
C ILE A 65 13.59 8.55 7.09
N ASN A 66 12.48 8.07 6.53
CA ASN A 66 12.32 6.64 6.26
C ASN A 66 13.25 6.20 5.13
N LEU A 67 14.20 5.31 5.42
CA LEU A 67 15.11 4.75 4.43
C LEU A 67 14.84 3.27 4.25
N SER A 68 14.43 2.86 3.05
CA SER A 68 14.18 1.46 2.70
C SER A 68 14.94 1.03 1.47
N PHE A 69 15.30 -0.25 1.46
CA PHE A 69 16.00 -0.93 0.39
C PHE A 69 15.12 -2.01 -0.21
N HIS A 70 15.10 -2.06 -1.52
CA HIS A 70 14.34 -3.02 -2.30
C HIS A 70 15.24 -3.64 -3.37
N THR A 71 14.96 -4.87 -3.77
CA THR A 71 15.60 -5.40 -4.99
C THR A 71 15.17 -4.56 -6.19
N PRO A 72 15.95 -4.60 -7.30
CA PRO A 72 15.52 -3.96 -8.55
C PRO A 72 14.11 -4.37 -9.01
N GLN A 73 13.67 -5.58 -8.66
CA GLN A 73 12.33 -6.09 -8.98
C GLN A 73 11.23 -5.65 -8.01
N GLY A 74 11.58 -4.82 -7.00
CA GLY A 74 10.63 -4.26 -6.03
C GLY A 74 10.38 -5.10 -4.78
N ARG A 75 11.10 -6.23 -4.58
CA ARG A 75 11.00 -6.99 -3.33
C ARG A 75 11.68 -6.21 -2.20
N PHE A 76 10.98 -6.00 -1.11
CA PHE A 76 11.53 -5.39 0.09
C PHE A 76 12.71 -6.21 0.63
N CYS A 77 13.85 -5.56 0.85
CA CYS A 77 15.06 -6.17 1.44
C CYS A 77 15.18 -5.82 2.93
N GLY A 78 14.92 -4.57 3.26
CA GLY A 78 15.04 -4.07 4.63
C GLY A 78 14.83 -2.56 4.69
N ARG A 79 14.71 -2.04 5.89
CA ARG A 79 14.68 -0.61 6.14
C ARG A 79 15.54 -0.29 7.34
N PHE A 80 16.02 0.93 7.37
CA PHE A 80 16.69 1.46 8.53
C PHE A 80 15.66 2.10 9.47
N VAL A 81 15.72 1.72 10.74
CA VAL A 81 14.92 2.32 11.81
C VAL A 81 15.89 2.90 12.81
N GLY A 82 15.83 4.21 13.00
CA GLY A 82 16.60 4.90 14.04
C GLY A 82 16.10 4.54 15.45
N SER A 83 16.65 5.22 16.47
CA SER A 83 16.18 5.06 17.84
C SER A 83 14.69 5.36 17.94
N THR A 84 13.92 4.43 18.49
CA THR A 84 12.48 4.60 18.66
C THR A 84 12.18 5.52 19.83
N ASN A 85 11.80 6.74 19.54
CA ASN A 85 11.25 7.70 20.52
C ASN A 85 9.74 7.47 20.73
N GLY A 86 9.23 6.25 20.47
CA GLY A 86 7.81 5.97 20.44
C GLY A 86 7.16 5.90 21.81
N ASN A 87 5.87 6.23 21.87
CA ASN A 87 5.04 6.15 23.06
C ASN A 87 4.89 4.70 23.54
N VAL A 88 5.66 4.31 24.55
CA VAL A 88 5.64 2.97 25.16
C VAL A 88 4.24 2.60 25.67
N LEU A 89 3.49 3.56 26.21
CA LEU A 89 2.13 3.30 26.73
C LEU A 89 1.16 2.96 25.61
N LEU A 90 1.27 3.61 24.46
CA LEU A 90 0.47 3.30 23.28
C LEU A 90 0.73 1.89 22.79
N ARG A 91 2.00 1.45 22.66
CA ARG A 91 2.36 0.08 22.27
C ARG A 91 1.87 -0.97 23.27
N ARG A 92 2.04 -0.70 24.57
CA ARG A 92 1.52 -1.59 25.61
C ARG A 92 0.00 -1.76 25.50
N GLN A 93 -0.72 -0.69 25.20
CA GLN A 93 -2.17 -0.75 25.00
C GLN A 93 -2.51 -1.50 23.70
N GLN A 94 -1.78 -1.26 22.61
CA GLN A 94 -1.93 -2.00 21.35
C GLN A 94 -1.77 -3.51 21.59
N TYR A 95 -0.73 -3.96 22.30
CA TYR A 95 -0.49 -5.39 22.58
C TYR A 95 -1.62 -6.00 23.39
N ARG A 96 -2.09 -5.31 24.44
CA ARG A 96 -3.23 -5.78 25.22
C ARG A 96 -4.48 -5.95 24.37
N LEU A 97 -4.81 -4.97 23.54
CA LEU A 97 -5.98 -5.02 22.65
C LEU A 97 -5.83 -6.07 21.56
N ALA A 98 -4.63 -6.36 21.08
CA ALA A 98 -4.38 -7.40 20.08
C ALA A 98 -4.65 -8.81 20.65
N ASP A 99 -4.37 -9.01 21.94
CA ASP A 99 -4.61 -10.27 22.67
C ASP A 99 -6.02 -10.36 23.27
N ASP A 100 -6.80 -9.27 23.24
CA ASP A 100 -8.15 -9.18 23.80
C ASP A 100 -9.23 -9.51 22.76
N ALA A 101 -10.45 -9.84 23.25
CA ALA A 101 -11.63 -10.02 22.38
C ALA A 101 -11.96 -8.78 21.53
N LEU A 102 -11.61 -7.58 22.00
CA LEU A 102 -11.76 -6.33 21.25
C LEU A 102 -10.94 -6.28 19.96
N SER A 103 -9.92 -7.14 19.83
CA SER A 103 -9.16 -7.25 18.57
C SER A 103 -10.05 -7.60 17.36
N LEU A 104 -11.13 -8.37 17.59
CA LEU A 104 -12.09 -8.69 16.54
C LEU A 104 -12.80 -7.44 16.01
N GLU A 105 -13.14 -6.50 16.87
CA GLU A 105 -13.82 -5.27 16.45
C GLU A 105 -12.91 -4.38 15.56
N PHE A 106 -11.62 -4.30 15.87
CA PHE A 106 -10.65 -3.64 14.98
C PHE A 106 -10.52 -4.40 13.65
N ALA A 107 -10.42 -5.73 13.69
CA ALA A 107 -10.35 -6.56 12.50
C ALA A 107 -11.56 -6.36 11.58
N LYS A 108 -12.79 -6.37 12.16
CA LYS A 108 -14.02 -6.09 11.42
C LYS A 108 -13.97 -4.74 10.70
N ARG A 109 -13.44 -3.68 11.33
CA ARG A 109 -13.35 -2.35 10.72
C ARG A 109 -12.46 -2.34 9.48
N PHE A 110 -11.30 -3.00 9.51
CA PHE A 110 -10.43 -3.12 8.35
C PHE A 110 -11.10 -3.87 7.19
N ILE A 111 -11.75 -5.01 7.49
CA ILE A 111 -12.40 -5.84 6.47
C ILE A 111 -13.67 -5.18 5.92
N LEU A 112 -14.44 -4.53 6.77
CA LEU A 112 -15.60 -3.74 6.35
C LEU A 112 -15.20 -2.64 5.34
N SER A 113 -14.15 -1.90 5.65
CA SER A 113 -13.61 -0.88 4.76
C SER A 113 -13.12 -1.48 3.44
N LYS A 114 -12.35 -2.56 3.48
CA LYS A 114 -11.88 -3.28 2.29
C LYS A 114 -13.03 -3.62 1.34
N ILE A 115 -14.05 -4.31 1.86
CA ILE A 115 -15.16 -4.81 1.03
C ILE A 115 -16.01 -3.63 0.52
N SER A 116 -16.31 -2.65 1.39
CA SER A 116 -17.09 -1.47 1.03
C SER A 116 -16.40 -0.62 -0.05
N ASN A 117 -15.09 -0.38 0.08
CA ASN A 117 -14.32 0.37 -0.91
C ASN A 117 -14.18 -0.38 -2.23
N SER A 118 -13.99 -1.70 -2.18
CA SER A 118 -13.98 -2.55 -3.39
C SER A 118 -15.32 -2.46 -4.13
N ARG A 119 -16.44 -2.62 -3.41
CA ARG A 119 -17.78 -2.50 -3.97
C ARG A 119 -18.01 -1.12 -4.59
N LYS A 120 -17.70 -0.02 -3.89
CA LYS A 120 -17.86 1.34 -4.42
C LYS A 120 -16.98 1.60 -5.64
N TYR A 121 -15.77 1.05 -5.68
CA TYR A 121 -14.92 1.13 -6.86
C TYR A 121 -15.53 0.43 -8.07
N LEU A 122 -16.07 -0.79 -7.90
CA LEU A 122 -16.76 -1.52 -8.96
C LEU A 122 -17.98 -0.76 -9.50
N LEU A 123 -18.85 -0.26 -8.62
CA LEU A 123 -20.03 0.52 -9.00
C LEU A 123 -19.65 1.77 -9.80
N ARG A 124 -18.59 2.46 -9.38
CA ARG A 124 -18.07 3.60 -10.13
C ARG A 124 -17.53 3.17 -11.49
N PHE A 125 -16.73 2.11 -11.54
CA PHE A 125 -16.16 1.62 -12.79
C PHE A 125 -17.26 1.23 -13.80
N ARG A 126 -18.28 0.47 -13.37
CA ARG A 126 -19.45 0.12 -14.17
C ARG A 126 -20.15 1.37 -14.72
N ARG A 127 -20.42 2.36 -13.86
CA ARG A 127 -21.08 3.60 -14.26
C ARG A 127 -20.27 4.35 -15.32
N ASP A 128 -18.97 4.46 -15.11
CA ASP A 128 -18.07 5.23 -15.98
C ASP A 128 -17.80 4.48 -17.33
N HIS A 129 -18.09 3.16 -17.41
CA HIS A 129 -17.81 2.29 -18.58
C HIS A 129 -18.97 1.37 -18.96
N LYS A 130 -20.23 1.80 -18.72
CA LYS A 130 -21.44 0.98 -18.85
C LYS A 130 -21.59 0.24 -20.18
N ASP A 131 -21.13 0.83 -21.30
CA ASP A 131 -21.25 0.28 -22.64
C ASP A 131 -20.08 -0.66 -23.03
N ARG A 132 -19.14 -0.90 -22.13
CA ARG A 132 -17.90 -1.66 -22.36
C ARG A 132 -17.72 -2.87 -21.45
N VAL A 133 -18.59 -3.04 -20.46
CA VAL A 133 -18.49 -4.08 -19.43
C VAL A 133 -19.80 -4.86 -19.29
N ASP A 134 -19.72 -6.12 -18.83
CA ASP A 134 -20.89 -6.92 -18.51
C ASP A 134 -21.61 -6.38 -17.26
N GLY A 135 -22.66 -5.61 -17.47
CA GLY A 135 -23.46 -5.01 -16.40
C GLY A 135 -24.12 -6.04 -15.46
N ASN A 136 -24.46 -7.24 -15.96
CA ASN A 136 -25.09 -8.29 -15.15
C ASN A 136 -24.08 -8.91 -14.19
N LEU A 137 -22.87 -9.20 -14.68
CA LEU A 137 -21.80 -9.71 -13.83
C LEU A 137 -21.41 -8.70 -12.72
N PHE A 138 -21.38 -7.41 -13.04
CA PHE A 138 -21.15 -6.37 -12.04
C PHE A 138 -22.26 -6.31 -10.98
N GLU A 139 -23.52 -6.52 -11.35
CA GLU A 139 -24.64 -6.54 -10.42
C GLU A 139 -24.61 -7.77 -9.51
N GLU A 140 -24.33 -8.93 -10.07
CA GLU A 140 -24.14 -10.17 -9.30
C GLU A 140 -23.06 -9.96 -8.22
N VAL A 141 -21.86 -9.52 -8.62
CA VAL A 141 -20.76 -9.29 -7.69
C VAL A 141 -21.09 -8.19 -6.67
N ASN A 142 -21.82 -7.13 -7.08
CA ASN A 142 -22.27 -6.10 -6.15
C ASN A 142 -23.20 -6.66 -5.07
N THR A 143 -24.10 -7.58 -5.41
CA THR A 143 -25.00 -8.25 -4.46
C THR A 143 -24.20 -9.11 -3.48
N GLU A 144 -23.24 -9.90 -3.98
CA GLU A 144 -22.37 -10.74 -3.14
C GLU A 144 -21.52 -9.90 -2.15
N LEU A 145 -20.96 -8.78 -2.64
CA LEU A 145 -20.18 -7.89 -1.77
C LEU A 145 -21.07 -7.14 -0.75
N THR A 146 -22.32 -6.85 -1.09
CA THR A 146 -23.27 -6.24 -0.15
C THR A 146 -23.57 -7.21 0.98
N TRP A 147 -23.88 -8.47 0.64
CA TRP A 147 -24.07 -9.53 1.63
C TRP A 147 -22.82 -9.73 2.52
N ALA A 148 -21.62 -9.74 1.92
CA ALA A 148 -20.38 -9.86 2.68
C ALA A 148 -20.17 -8.72 3.68
N VAL A 149 -20.57 -7.47 3.34
CA VAL A 149 -20.53 -6.31 4.27
C VAL A 149 -21.42 -6.57 5.51
N GLU A 150 -22.60 -7.14 5.31
CA GLU A 150 -23.52 -7.48 6.42
C GLU A 150 -22.93 -8.59 7.29
N MET A 151 -22.38 -9.64 6.67
CA MET A 151 -21.77 -10.76 7.36
C MET A 151 -20.55 -10.39 8.20
N VAL A 152 -19.74 -9.40 7.78
CA VAL A 152 -18.62 -8.89 8.58
C VAL A 152 -19.09 -8.43 9.97
N GLN A 153 -20.27 -7.78 10.06
CA GLN A 153 -20.78 -7.27 11.33
C GLN A 153 -21.15 -8.39 12.28
N THR A 154 -21.66 -9.51 11.75
CA THR A 154 -22.14 -10.66 12.52
C THR A 154 -21.04 -11.69 12.83
N ALA A 155 -19.84 -11.56 12.30
CA ALA A 155 -18.74 -12.48 12.55
C ALA A 155 -18.41 -12.56 14.05
N LEU A 156 -18.33 -13.77 14.60
CA LEU A 156 -18.10 -13.99 16.02
C LEU A 156 -16.62 -14.24 16.37
N ASP A 157 -15.81 -14.52 15.36
CA ASP A 157 -14.38 -14.80 15.51
C ASP A 157 -13.59 -14.40 14.26
N LYS A 158 -12.26 -14.39 14.37
CA LYS A 158 -11.35 -14.03 13.27
C LYS A 158 -11.33 -15.06 12.14
N GLU A 159 -11.61 -16.33 12.41
CA GLU A 159 -11.61 -17.39 11.39
C GLU A 159 -12.81 -17.21 10.46
N THR A 160 -13.99 -16.99 11.02
CA THR A 160 -15.20 -16.62 10.27
C THR A 160 -14.96 -15.35 9.43
N LEU A 161 -14.37 -14.32 10.03
CA LEU A 161 -14.05 -13.06 9.33
C LEU A 161 -13.06 -13.28 8.18
N LEU A 162 -12.08 -14.15 8.34
CA LEU A 162 -11.14 -14.53 7.28
C LEU A 162 -11.83 -15.26 6.13
N GLY A 163 -12.78 -16.14 6.44
CA GLY A 163 -13.62 -16.82 5.45
C GLY A 163 -14.44 -15.84 4.61
N ILE A 164 -15.10 -14.86 5.26
CA ILE A 164 -15.88 -13.80 4.60
C ILE A 164 -14.97 -12.94 3.71
N GLU A 165 -13.81 -12.53 4.22
CA GLU A 165 -12.82 -11.76 3.47
C GLU A 165 -12.36 -12.49 2.20
N GLY A 166 -11.99 -13.77 2.34
CA GLY A 166 -11.54 -14.60 1.23
C GLY A 166 -12.61 -14.78 0.15
N GLN A 167 -13.85 -15.03 0.55
CA GLN A 167 -14.98 -15.16 -0.38
C GLN A 167 -15.27 -13.84 -1.10
N ALA A 168 -15.32 -12.71 -0.37
CA ALA A 168 -15.50 -11.40 -0.95
C ALA A 168 -14.37 -11.04 -1.93
N ALA A 169 -13.13 -11.39 -1.62
CA ALA A 169 -11.99 -11.19 -2.51
C ALA A 169 -12.13 -12.02 -3.80
N ASN A 170 -12.59 -13.27 -3.72
CA ASN A 170 -12.83 -14.11 -4.90
C ASN A 170 -13.90 -13.49 -5.80
N HIS A 171 -15.03 -13.02 -5.26
CA HIS A 171 -16.06 -12.34 -6.05
C HIS A 171 -15.52 -11.06 -6.70
N TYR A 172 -14.78 -10.24 -5.97
CA TYR A 172 -14.17 -9.03 -6.47
C TYR A 172 -13.22 -9.28 -7.65
N PHE A 173 -12.35 -10.29 -7.56
CA PHE A 173 -11.38 -10.62 -8.61
C PHE A 173 -12.01 -11.18 -9.89
N ARG A 174 -13.24 -11.70 -9.86
CA ARG A 174 -13.97 -12.15 -11.07
C ARG A 174 -14.14 -11.03 -12.09
N LEU A 175 -14.20 -9.76 -11.64
CA LEU A 175 -14.40 -8.61 -12.51
C LEU A 175 -13.10 -8.04 -13.10
N PHE A 176 -11.93 -8.54 -12.74
CA PHE A 176 -10.68 -7.91 -13.16
C PHE A 176 -10.45 -7.96 -14.67
N ASN A 177 -10.85 -9.04 -15.36
CA ASN A 177 -10.78 -9.10 -16.82
C ASN A 177 -11.77 -8.12 -17.49
N GLU A 178 -12.93 -7.88 -16.89
CA GLU A 178 -13.88 -6.87 -17.36
C GLU A 178 -13.35 -5.44 -17.20
N MET A 179 -12.50 -5.23 -16.18
CA MET A 179 -11.90 -3.92 -15.91
C MET A 179 -10.69 -3.62 -16.81
N VAL A 180 -10.17 -4.60 -17.54
CA VAL A 180 -9.16 -4.41 -18.58
C VAL A 180 -9.88 -4.00 -19.87
N LEU A 181 -9.81 -2.71 -20.22
CA LEU A 181 -10.48 -2.15 -21.39
C LEU A 181 -9.56 -1.99 -22.60
N ALA A 182 -8.24 -2.13 -22.40
CA ALA A 182 -7.23 -2.00 -23.45
C ALA A 182 -6.23 -3.15 -23.35
N ASP A 183 -5.75 -3.65 -24.51
CA ASP A 183 -4.75 -4.71 -24.62
C ASP A 183 -5.05 -5.93 -23.71
N LYS A 184 -6.27 -6.48 -23.89
CA LYS A 184 -6.76 -7.63 -23.10
C LYS A 184 -5.87 -8.86 -23.21
N GLU A 185 -5.12 -9.01 -24.30
CA GLU A 185 -4.20 -10.13 -24.50
C GLU A 185 -3.00 -10.04 -23.56
N THR A 186 -2.34 -8.87 -23.47
CA THR A 186 -1.20 -8.66 -22.57
C THR A 186 -1.61 -8.64 -21.10
N PHE A 187 -2.80 -8.08 -20.80
CA PHE A 187 -3.27 -7.87 -19.42
C PHE A 187 -4.37 -8.86 -18.99
N GLN A 188 -4.33 -10.08 -19.52
CA GLN A 188 -5.20 -11.14 -19.03
C GLN A 188 -4.90 -11.47 -17.57
N PHE A 189 -5.94 -11.46 -16.73
CA PHE A 189 -5.84 -11.80 -15.31
C PHE A 189 -6.33 -13.25 -15.11
N ASN A 190 -5.47 -14.12 -14.61
CA ASN A 190 -5.75 -15.56 -14.42
C ASN A 190 -5.97 -15.93 -12.93
N GLY A 191 -6.61 -15.03 -12.19
CA GLY A 191 -6.75 -15.18 -10.75
C GLY A 191 -5.57 -14.56 -9.99
N ARG A 192 -5.72 -14.41 -8.67
CA ARG A 192 -4.71 -13.74 -7.85
C ARG A 192 -3.51 -14.62 -7.56
N SER A 193 -2.36 -14.33 -8.16
CA SER A 193 -1.05 -14.91 -7.86
C SER A 193 -0.11 -13.86 -7.24
N ARG A 194 0.69 -14.24 -6.23
CA ARG A 194 1.48 -13.27 -5.45
C ARG A 194 2.98 -13.56 -5.40
N ARG A 195 3.36 -14.81 -5.27
CA ARG A 195 4.76 -15.22 -5.02
C ARG A 195 5.06 -16.52 -5.77
N PRO A 196 5.45 -16.41 -7.02
CA PRO A 196 5.58 -15.21 -7.84
C PRO A 196 4.26 -14.74 -8.47
N PRO A 197 4.16 -13.49 -8.98
CA PRO A 197 3.08 -13.09 -9.89
C PRO A 197 3.23 -13.80 -11.23
N LEU A 198 2.13 -14.30 -11.81
CA LEU A 198 2.12 -15.14 -13.01
C LEU A 198 1.52 -14.45 -14.25
N ASP A 199 1.08 -13.20 -14.13
CA ASP A 199 0.61 -12.35 -15.22
C ASP A 199 0.96 -10.88 -14.97
N CYS A 200 0.81 -10.04 -15.99
CA CYS A 200 1.17 -8.62 -15.94
C CYS A 200 0.33 -7.84 -14.92
N VAL A 201 -0.97 -8.16 -14.78
CA VAL A 201 -1.85 -7.50 -13.81
C VAL A 201 -1.39 -7.83 -12.39
N ASN A 202 -1.11 -9.11 -12.10
CA ASN A 202 -0.60 -9.55 -10.81
C ASN A 202 0.77 -8.95 -10.47
N ALA A 203 1.65 -8.74 -11.47
CA ALA A 203 2.93 -8.06 -11.29
C ALA A 203 2.74 -6.61 -10.84
N LEU A 204 1.84 -5.86 -11.51
CA LEU A 204 1.51 -4.47 -11.16
C LEU A 204 0.86 -4.35 -9.78
N LEU A 205 -0.12 -5.20 -9.49
CA LEU A 205 -0.79 -5.24 -8.19
C LEU A 205 0.20 -5.54 -7.06
N SER A 206 1.07 -6.54 -7.25
CA SER A 206 2.05 -6.93 -6.24
C SER A 206 3.06 -5.83 -5.97
N PHE A 207 3.51 -5.12 -7.01
CA PHE A 207 4.40 -3.97 -6.88
C PHE A 207 3.71 -2.81 -6.16
N GLY A 208 2.50 -2.44 -6.58
CA GLY A 208 1.72 -1.37 -5.93
C GLY A 208 1.39 -1.66 -4.47
N TYR A 209 1.00 -2.89 -4.14
CA TYR A 209 0.74 -3.28 -2.74
C TYR A 209 2.01 -3.26 -1.89
N SER A 210 3.18 -3.59 -2.46
CA SER A 210 4.44 -3.49 -1.72
C SER A 210 4.76 -2.05 -1.37
N LEU A 211 4.57 -1.10 -2.30
CA LEU A 211 4.76 0.33 -2.05
C LEU A 211 3.77 0.84 -1.00
N LEU A 212 2.49 0.49 -1.12
CA LEU A 212 1.46 0.89 -0.16
C LEU A 212 1.71 0.31 1.23
N THR A 213 2.15 -0.97 1.33
CA THR A 213 2.49 -1.60 2.61
C THR A 213 3.63 -0.85 3.31
N TYR A 214 4.65 -0.45 2.54
CA TYR A 214 5.73 0.36 3.06
C TYR A 214 5.25 1.72 3.59
N GLU A 215 4.36 2.39 2.86
CA GLU A 215 3.78 3.67 3.29
C GLU A 215 2.91 3.52 4.55
N CYS A 216 2.09 2.47 4.63
CA CYS A 216 1.30 2.16 5.83
C CYS A 216 2.20 1.84 7.03
N GLN A 217 3.25 1.04 6.83
CA GLN A 217 4.22 0.71 7.87
C GLN A 217 4.91 1.97 8.41
N SER A 218 5.38 2.84 7.52
CA SER A 218 6.00 4.11 7.88
C SER A 218 5.04 5.03 8.65
N ALA A 219 3.77 5.07 8.25
CA ALA A 219 2.74 5.87 8.92
C ALA A 219 2.46 5.38 10.35
N LEU A 220 2.33 4.06 10.56
CA LEU A 220 2.09 3.45 11.86
C LEU A 220 3.25 3.74 12.83
N GLU A 221 4.46 3.59 12.36
CA GLU A 221 5.65 3.85 13.19
C GLU A 221 5.83 5.33 13.51
N ALA A 222 5.49 6.23 12.58
CA ALA A 222 5.54 7.67 12.81
C ALA A 222 4.58 8.13 13.93
N VAL A 223 3.50 7.38 14.19
CA VAL A 223 2.58 7.66 15.31
C VAL A 223 2.89 6.86 16.57
N GLY A 224 3.93 5.99 16.52
CA GLY A 224 4.41 5.21 17.66
C GLY A 224 3.75 3.85 17.84
N LEU A 225 3.00 3.36 16.85
CA LEU A 225 2.46 2.00 16.83
C LEU A 225 3.51 0.98 16.37
N ASP A 226 3.39 -0.25 16.83
CA ASP A 226 4.16 -1.37 16.31
C ASP A 226 3.48 -1.90 15.05
N SER A 227 4.14 -1.77 13.91
CA SER A 227 3.61 -2.19 12.63
C SER A 227 3.50 -3.72 12.46
N TYR A 228 4.10 -4.50 13.36
CA TYR A 228 4.12 -5.96 13.29
C TYR A 228 2.99 -6.62 14.08
N VAL A 229 2.42 -5.94 15.07
CA VAL A 229 1.33 -6.48 15.90
C VAL A 229 -0.02 -6.04 15.34
N GLY A 230 -0.68 -6.94 14.62
CA GLY A 230 -1.95 -6.71 13.93
C GLY A 230 -3.18 -7.13 14.72
N PHE A 231 -4.35 -6.77 14.22
CA PHE A 231 -5.64 -7.16 14.76
C PHE A 231 -6.31 -8.26 13.94
N PHE A 232 -6.22 -8.16 12.61
CA PHE A 232 -6.78 -9.16 11.67
C PHE A 232 -5.73 -10.17 11.24
N HIS A 233 -4.61 -9.70 10.72
CA HIS A 233 -3.53 -10.58 10.33
C HIS A 233 -2.79 -11.11 11.55
N THR A 234 -2.70 -12.42 11.68
CA THR A 234 -1.95 -13.08 12.76
C THR A 234 -0.48 -12.73 12.72
N ASP A 235 0.13 -12.60 13.89
CA ASP A 235 1.55 -12.31 14.02
C ASP A 235 2.41 -13.46 13.50
N ARG A 236 3.41 -13.13 12.70
CA ARG A 236 4.42 -14.06 12.18
C ARG A 236 5.76 -13.35 12.12
N PRO A 237 6.88 -14.02 12.39
CA PRO A 237 8.20 -13.44 12.26
C PRO A 237 8.39 -12.79 10.86
N GLY A 238 8.84 -11.54 10.83
CA GLY A 238 9.08 -10.78 9.60
C GLY A 238 7.83 -10.27 8.86
N ARG A 239 6.63 -10.45 9.43
CA ARG A 239 5.38 -9.99 8.83
C ARG A 239 4.86 -8.74 9.55
N ALA A 240 4.79 -7.62 8.84
CA ALA A 240 4.22 -6.38 9.37
C ALA A 240 2.68 -6.46 9.39
N SER A 241 2.11 -7.21 10.35
CA SER A 241 0.69 -7.59 10.39
C SER A 241 -0.24 -6.37 10.46
N LEU A 242 0.06 -5.37 11.30
CA LEU A 242 -0.77 -4.16 11.38
C LEU A 242 -0.67 -3.30 10.12
N ALA A 243 0.52 -3.26 9.48
CA ALA A 243 0.64 -2.55 8.21
C ALA A 243 -0.21 -3.22 7.12
N LEU A 244 -0.29 -4.56 7.11
CA LEU A 244 -1.17 -5.30 6.20
C LEU A 244 -2.65 -5.06 6.51
N ASP A 245 -3.04 -4.97 7.80
CA ASP A 245 -4.39 -4.61 8.21
C ASP A 245 -4.78 -3.22 7.65
N LEU A 246 -3.91 -2.24 7.84
CA LEU A 246 -4.16 -0.88 7.36
C LEU A 246 -4.19 -0.80 5.82
N VAL A 247 -3.38 -1.59 5.12
CA VAL A 247 -3.39 -1.68 3.65
C VAL A 247 -4.75 -2.10 3.11
N GLU A 248 -5.49 -2.96 3.82
CA GLU A 248 -6.80 -3.45 3.35
C GLU A 248 -7.78 -2.32 3.08
N GLU A 249 -7.72 -1.22 3.83
CA GLU A 249 -8.59 -0.06 3.62
C GLU A 249 -8.34 0.66 2.29
N PHE A 250 -7.13 0.56 1.77
CA PHE A 250 -6.67 1.37 0.63
C PHE A 250 -6.49 0.59 -0.67
N ARG A 251 -6.55 -0.75 -0.64
CA ARG A 251 -6.18 -1.59 -1.79
C ARG A 251 -6.93 -1.20 -3.06
N SER A 252 -8.25 -1.25 -3.03
CA SER A 252 -9.07 -0.96 -4.20
C SER A 252 -9.02 0.52 -4.60
N PHE A 253 -9.02 1.41 -3.60
CA PHE A 253 -9.05 2.85 -3.82
C PHE A 253 -7.72 3.42 -4.35
N ILE A 254 -6.59 2.99 -3.79
CA ILE A 254 -5.28 3.51 -4.16
C ILE A 254 -4.64 2.65 -5.25
N VAL A 255 -4.49 1.32 -5.03
CA VAL A 255 -3.68 0.46 -5.91
C VAL A 255 -4.48 -0.04 -7.10
N ASP A 256 -5.61 -0.73 -6.88
CA ASP A 256 -6.32 -1.40 -7.98
C ASP A 256 -6.79 -0.39 -9.02
N ARG A 257 -7.43 0.69 -8.54
CA ARG A 257 -7.85 1.81 -9.40
C ARG A 257 -6.69 2.44 -10.17
N PHE A 258 -5.51 2.53 -9.57
CA PHE A 258 -4.31 3.06 -10.22
C PHE A 258 -3.81 2.10 -11.29
N VAL A 259 -3.70 0.81 -10.99
CA VAL A 259 -3.23 -0.22 -11.92
C VAL A 259 -4.12 -0.27 -13.16
N PHE A 260 -5.44 -0.37 -12.99
CA PHE A 260 -6.36 -0.36 -14.14
C PHE A 260 -6.34 0.96 -14.91
N SER A 261 -6.08 2.08 -14.24
CA SER A 261 -5.89 3.36 -14.93
C SER A 261 -4.63 3.37 -15.80
N LEU A 262 -3.52 2.79 -15.36
CA LEU A 262 -2.29 2.68 -16.15
C LEU A 262 -2.51 1.79 -17.39
N ILE A 263 -3.13 0.63 -17.19
CA ILE A 263 -3.43 -0.32 -18.25
C ILE A 263 -4.35 0.34 -19.31
N ASN A 264 -5.49 0.86 -18.87
CA ASN A 264 -6.52 1.37 -19.77
C ASN A 264 -6.16 2.66 -20.49
N ARG A 265 -5.14 3.38 -20.00
CA ARG A 265 -4.54 4.53 -20.69
C ARG A 265 -3.35 4.15 -21.58
N GLY A 266 -3.00 2.88 -21.69
CA GLY A 266 -1.89 2.42 -22.51
C GLY A 266 -0.52 2.91 -22.04
N GLN A 267 -0.37 3.26 -20.75
CA GLN A 267 0.91 3.74 -20.20
C GLN A 267 1.91 2.60 -20.00
N LEU A 268 1.41 1.38 -19.87
CA LEU A 268 2.19 0.15 -19.80
C LEU A 268 1.79 -0.76 -20.95
N THR A 269 2.77 -1.46 -21.51
CA THR A 269 2.63 -2.40 -22.62
C THR A 269 3.49 -3.63 -22.35
N LYS A 270 3.37 -4.69 -23.14
CA LYS A 270 4.12 -5.95 -22.99
C LYS A 270 5.63 -5.76 -22.79
N GLN A 271 6.24 -4.77 -23.45
CA GLN A 271 7.68 -4.47 -23.34
C GLN A 271 8.13 -3.99 -21.93
N HIS A 272 7.20 -3.63 -21.07
CA HIS A 272 7.49 -3.21 -19.69
C HIS A 272 7.54 -4.38 -18.70
N PHE A 273 7.39 -5.61 -19.20
CA PHE A 273 7.41 -6.84 -18.40
C PHE A 273 8.45 -7.81 -18.90
N ASP A 274 9.02 -8.56 -17.98
CA ASP A 274 9.98 -9.63 -18.20
C ASP A 274 9.35 -10.94 -17.68
N ILE A 275 9.14 -11.88 -18.59
CA ILE A 275 8.56 -13.20 -18.29
C ILE A 275 9.73 -14.17 -18.12
N LYS A 276 9.91 -14.69 -16.91
CA LYS A 276 10.97 -15.63 -16.58
C LYS A 276 10.60 -17.07 -16.99
N GLU A 277 11.60 -17.94 -17.10
CA GLU A 277 11.43 -19.35 -17.45
C GLU A 277 10.47 -20.11 -16.52
N ASN A 278 10.42 -19.72 -15.24
CA ASN A 278 9.51 -20.29 -14.24
C ASN A 278 8.08 -19.70 -14.31
N GLY A 279 7.74 -18.96 -15.36
CA GLY A 279 6.45 -18.32 -15.56
C GLY A 279 6.22 -17.05 -14.72
N SER A 280 7.17 -16.63 -13.89
CA SER A 280 7.01 -15.38 -13.12
C SER A 280 7.11 -14.15 -14.03
N VAL A 281 6.24 -13.18 -13.79
CA VAL A 281 6.18 -11.92 -14.52
C VAL A 281 6.64 -10.78 -13.63
N LEU A 282 7.67 -10.06 -14.07
CA LEU A 282 8.27 -8.97 -13.32
C LEU A 282 8.28 -7.68 -14.17
N LEU A 283 8.23 -6.52 -13.52
CA LEU A 283 8.43 -5.24 -14.21
C LEU A 283 9.90 -5.09 -14.62
N THR A 284 10.14 -4.71 -15.87
CA THR A 284 11.46 -4.23 -16.32
C THR A 284 11.83 -2.92 -15.62
N GLU A 285 13.08 -2.47 -15.74
CA GLU A 285 13.49 -1.17 -15.22
C GLU A 285 12.64 -0.02 -15.79
N LYS A 286 12.40 -0.04 -17.11
CA LYS A 286 11.52 0.94 -17.78
C LYS A 286 10.09 0.87 -17.24
N GLY A 287 9.55 -0.34 -17.06
CA GLY A 287 8.20 -0.54 -16.50
C GLY A 287 8.09 0.01 -15.07
N ARG A 288 9.10 -0.21 -14.24
CA ARG A 288 9.16 0.36 -12.88
C ARG A 288 9.22 1.88 -12.90
N ALA A 289 10.04 2.47 -13.79
CA ALA A 289 10.15 3.92 -13.92
C ALA A 289 8.81 4.55 -14.29
N VAL A 290 8.10 4.01 -15.28
CA VAL A 290 6.75 4.47 -15.67
C VAL A 290 5.76 4.34 -14.51
N PHE A 291 5.74 3.21 -13.83
CA PHE A 291 4.85 2.97 -12.69
C PHE A 291 5.11 3.98 -11.57
N ILE A 292 6.38 4.18 -11.19
CA ILE A 292 6.77 5.06 -10.08
C ILE A 292 6.49 6.52 -10.40
N GLU A 293 6.77 6.98 -11.62
CA GLU A 293 6.46 8.36 -12.04
C GLU A 293 4.95 8.63 -11.93
N ALA A 294 4.13 7.73 -12.45
CA ALA A 294 2.67 7.85 -12.37
C ALA A 294 2.16 7.73 -10.92
N TRP A 295 2.78 6.87 -10.10
CA TRP A 295 2.49 6.73 -8.67
C TRP A 295 2.76 8.04 -7.92
N GLN A 296 3.91 8.66 -8.16
CA GLN A 296 4.26 9.95 -7.57
C GLN A 296 3.25 11.03 -7.94
N LYS A 297 2.91 11.14 -9.22
CA LYS A 297 1.88 12.07 -9.69
C LYS A 297 0.56 11.89 -8.94
N ARG A 298 0.11 10.63 -8.81
CA ARG A 298 -1.15 10.29 -8.14
C ARG A 298 -1.12 10.63 -6.65
N LYS A 299 0.00 10.45 -5.97
CA LYS A 299 0.16 10.75 -4.53
C LYS A 299 -0.16 12.21 -4.17
N HIS A 300 0.01 13.12 -5.11
CA HIS A 300 -0.32 14.54 -4.92
C HIS A 300 -1.80 14.90 -5.13
N THR A 301 -2.62 13.95 -5.60
CA THR A 301 -4.06 14.16 -5.77
C THR A 301 -4.71 14.36 -4.41
N GLU A 302 -5.54 15.38 -4.28
CA GLU A 302 -6.32 15.63 -3.07
C GLU A 302 -7.62 14.83 -3.08
N VAL A 303 -8.00 14.35 -1.91
CA VAL A 303 -9.26 13.67 -1.64
C VAL A 303 -9.82 14.17 -0.32
N GLU A 304 -11.13 14.19 -0.19
CA GLU A 304 -11.78 14.49 1.08
C GLU A 304 -11.77 13.22 1.94
N HIS A 305 -11.28 13.34 3.17
CA HIS A 305 -11.25 12.23 4.10
C HIS A 305 -12.63 12.03 4.72
N PRO A 306 -13.27 10.85 4.63
CA PRO A 306 -14.68 10.67 4.95
C PRO A 306 -15.02 10.96 6.43
N PHE A 307 -14.10 10.71 7.35
CA PHE A 307 -14.33 10.95 8.78
C PHE A 307 -13.96 12.39 9.21
N THR A 308 -12.79 12.88 8.78
CA THR A 308 -12.34 14.23 9.19
C THR A 308 -12.94 15.34 8.33
N GLN A 309 -13.51 15.02 7.17
CA GLN A 309 -14.02 15.96 6.16
C GLN A 309 -13.00 17.00 5.69
N GLU A 310 -11.71 16.71 5.92
CA GLU A 310 -10.61 17.53 5.45
C GLU A 310 -10.10 17.05 4.10
N LYS A 311 -9.68 17.99 3.24
CA LYS A 311 -8.97 17.68 2.01
C LYS A 311 -7.54 17.31 2.33
N VAL A 312 -7.16 16.08 1.99
CA VAL A 312 -5.82 15.54 2.20
C VAL A 312 -5.27 14.96 0.92
N LYS A 313 -3.95 15.04 0.75
CA LYS A 313 -3.30 14.34 -0.38
C LYS A 313 -3.33 12.84 -0.16
N LEU A 314 -3.51 12.06 -1.23
CA LEU A 314 -3.59 10.60 -1.19
C LEU A 314 -2.48 9.95 -0.35
N MET A 315 -1.26 10.46 -0.47
CA MET A 315 -0.12 9.93 0.28
C MET A 315 -0.20 10.16 1.80
N LEU A 316 -1.04 11.06 2.27
CA LEU A 316 -1.23 11.32 3.70
C LEU A 316 -2.34 10.46 4.31
N LEU A 317 -3.15 9.77 3.49
CA LEU A 317 -4.23 8.92 3.99
C LEU A 317 -3.75 7.86 4.98
N PRO A 318 -2.68 7.08 4.71
CA PRO A 318 -2.16 6.12 5.68
C PRO A 318 -1.77 6.77 7.01
N TYR A 319 -1.20 7.98 6.96
CA TYR A 319 -0.81 8.71 8.17
C TYR A 319 -2.03 9.20 8.98
N VAL A 320 -3.05 9.73 8.30
CA VAL A 320 -4.31 10.14 8.96
C VAL A 320 -4.97 8.94 9.62
N GLN A 321 -5.08 7.81 8.92
CA GLN A 321 -5.66 6.59 9.47
C GLN A 321 -4.82 6.01 10.63
N ALA A 322 -3.50 6.05 10.53
CA ALA A 322 -2.62 5.65 11.63
C ALA A 322 -2.83 6.52 12.90
N GLN A 323 -3.06 7.83 12.72
CA GLN A 323 -3.40 8.72 13.84
C GLN A 323 -4.75 8.40 14.44
N LEU A 324 -5.78 8.14 13.62
CA LEU A 324 -7.11 7.75 14.08
C LEU A 324 -7.09 6.41 14.81
N LEU A 325 -6.30 5.45 14.29
CA LEU A 325 -6.08 4.16 14.94
C LEU A 325 -5.39 4.33 16.31
N ALA A 326 -4.35 5.15 16.39
CA ALA A 326 -3.67 5.45 17.65
C ALA A 326 -4.60 6.12 18.68
N LYS A 327 -5.50 7.01 18.23
CA LYS A 327 -6.53 7.62 19.09
C LYS A 327 -7.53 6.58 19.60
N ALA A 328 -8.01 5.69 18.73
CA ALA A 328 -8.92 4.61 19.12
C ALA A 328 -8.27 3.65 20.14
N ILE A 329 -7.00 3.27 19.92
CA ILE A 329 -6.23 2.43 20.84
C ILE A 329 -6.05 3.09 22.21
N ARG A 330 -5.90 4.43 22.28
CA ARG A 330 -5.83 5.17 23.54
C ARG A 330 -7.19 5.41 24.21
N GLY A 331 -8.29 5.05 23.56
CA GLY A 331 -9.65 5.32 24.07
C GLY A 331 -10.09 6.78 23.91
N GLU A 332 -9.45 7.55 23.03
CA GLU A 332 -9.85 8.93 22.69
C GLU A 332 -11.00 8.96 21.66
N LEU A 333 -11.30 7.83 21.06
CA LEU A 333 -12.44 7.60 20.16
C LEU A 333 -13.18 6.35 20.64
N ASP A 334 -14.50 6.35 20.57
CA ASP A 334 -15.34 5.21 20.96
C ASP A 334 -15.08 3.96 20.09
N SER A 335 -14.71 4.19 18.83
CA SER A 335 -14.32 3.11 17.91
C SER A 335 -13.37 3.65 16.84
N TYR A 336 -12.61 2.76 16.21
CA TYR A 336 -11.77 3.09 15.06
C TYR A 336 -12.65 3.41 13.83
N PRO A 337 -12.60 4.65 13.27
CA PRO A 337 -13.29 5.00 12.04
C PRO A 337 -12.44 4.60 10.83
N PRO A 338 -12.76 3.49 10.13
CA PRO A 338 -12.00 3.06 8.98
C PRO A 338 -12.22 4.00 7.78
N PHE A 339 -11.27 4.03 6.85
CA PHE A 339 -11.41 4.81 5.62
C PHE A 339 -12.45 4.17 4.69
N MET A 340 -13.61 4.78 4.55
CA MET A 340 -14.70 4.33 3.67
C MET A 340 -15.14 5.47 2.75
N ILE A 341 -14.83 5.38 1.44
CA ILE A 341 -15.21 6.39 0.42
C ILE A 341 -16.71 6.42 0.15
#